data_8cbbc9c7c50f88e4589e511947a550d1
#
_entry.id   8cbbc9c7c50f88e4589e511947a550d1
#
_cell.length_a   1.000
_cell.length_b   1.000
_cell.length_c   1.000
_cell.angle_alpha   90.00
_cell.angle_beta   90.00
_cell.angle_gamma   90.00
#
_symmetry.space_group_name_H-M   'P 1'
#
loop_
_entity.id
_entity.type
_entity.pdbx_description
1 polymer ?
#
loop_
_entity_poly.entity_id
_entity_poly.type
_entity_poly.pdbx_seq_one_letter_code
_entity_poly.pdbx_strand_id
1 'polypeptide(L)'
;WDQHGKTMESWNQGGLTYYRIAGPLVPTLFVNQFAYLEAAGAAPLYAKVTESTGKTAVLRTLKEYTHAKNSVWGVTARNREQNFALNLLLDPECDFVTLTGTAATGKTLMTLAAALSQVMDDRRYTEIIVTRVTVPVGEDIGYLPGNEEEKMNPWMGALDDNLEVLSRSDGGAGEWGRAATNDLVRSKIKIKSMAFMRGRTFLNKFLIIDEAQ
;
A
#
# COMPACT_ATOMS: atom_id res chain seq x y z
N TRP A 1 -7.76 -15.38 -24.62
CA TRP A 1 -8.99 -14.98 -23.95
C TRP A 1 -10.11 -15.96 -24.23
N ASP A 2 -10.31 -16.34 -25.50
CA ASP A 2 -11.40 -17.25 -25.89
C ASP A 2 -11.37 -18.64 -25.24
N GLN A 3 -10.20 -19.09 -24.79
CA GLN A 3 -10.06 -20.37 -24.07
C GLN A 3 -10.38 -20.26 -22.57
N HIS A 4 -10.31 -19.06 -22.00
CA HIS A 4 -10.41 -18.84 -20.55
C HIS A 4 -11.68 -18.13 -20.14
N GLY A 5 -12.33 -17.43 -21.06
CA GLY A 5 -13.56 -16.72 -20.77
C GLY A 5 -14.03 -15.82 -21.90
N LYS A 6 -15.23 -15.31 -21.74
CA LYS A 6 -15.87 -14.39 -22.64
C LYS A 6 -16.28 -13.13 -21.90
N THR A 7 -15.99 -11.98 -22.48
CA THR A 7 -16.52 -10.70 -21.99
C THR A 7 -18.00 -10.60 -22.36
N MET A 8 -18.84 -10.41 -21.36
CA MET A 8 -20.29 -10.25 -21.53
C MET A 8 -20.68 -8.79 -21.69
N GLU A 9 -20.07 -7.92 -20.92
CA GLU A 9 -20.25 -6.46 -20.96
C GLU A 9 -19.01 -5.74 -20.47
N SER A 10 -18.86 -4.49 -20.86
CA SER A 10 -17.82 -3.61 -20.36
C SER A 10 -18.37 -2.20 -20.19
N TRP A 11 -17.83 -1.48 -19.21
CA TRP A 11 -18.17 -0.07 -18.93
C TRP A 11 -16.98 0.67 -18.34
N ASN A 12 -17.06 1.99 -18.37
CA ASN A 12 -16.07 2.88 -17.76
C ASN A 12 -16.67 3.60 -16.57
N GLN A 13 -15.91 3.67 -15.48
CA GLN A 13 -16.29 4.39 -14.27
C GLN A 13 -15.04 4.89 -13.57
N GLY A 14 -15.00 6.18 -13.22
CA GLY A 14 -13.85 6.77 -12.53
C GLY A 14 -12.52 6.65 -13.26
N GLY A 15 -12.53 6.65 -14.60
CA GLY A 15 -11.31 6.52 -15.41
C GLY A 15 -10.77 5.09 -15.53
N LEU A 16 -11.47 4.11 -14.98
CA LEU A 16 -11.12 2.69 -15.05
C LEU A 16 -12.16 1.94 -15.89
N THR A 17 -11.73 0.86 -16.52
CA THR A 17 -12.61 -0.02 -17.32
C THR A 17 -12.96 -1.26 -16.53
N TYR A 18 -14.22 -1.62 -16.56
CA TYR A 18 -14.78 -2.82 -15.93
C TYR A 18 -15.20 -3.81 -17.01
N TYR A 19 -14.92 -5.07 -16.77
CA TYR A 19 -15.33 -6.18 -17.63
C TYR A 19 -16.09 -7.22 -16.81
N ARG A 20 -17.33 -7.50 -17.20
CA ARG A 20 -18.03 -8.69 -16.69
C ARG A 20 -17.70 -9.85 -17.59
N ILE A 21 -17.17 -10.91 -17.00
CA ILE A 21 -16.73 -12.09 -17.73
C ILE A 21 -17.45 -13.35 -17.26
N ALA A 22 -17.57 -14.30 -18.17
CA ALA A 22 -18.04 -15.66 -17.88
C ALA A 22 -17.10 -16.66 -18.57
N GLY A 23 -16.99 -17.85 -18.03
CA GLY A 23 -16.20 -18.92 -18.63
C GLY A 23 -15.45 -19.77 -17.61
N PRO A 24 -14.60 -20.69 -18.09
CA PRO A 24 -13.94 -21.71 -17.26
C PRO A 24 -13.03 -21.13 -16.14
N LEU A 25 -12.47 -19.94 -16.37
CA LEU A 25 -11.61 -19.28 -15.37
C LEU A 25 -12.40 -18.77 -14.17
N VAL A 26 -13.66 -18.35 -14.38
CA VAL A 26 -14.45 -17.64 -13.37
C VAL A 26 -14.59 -18.37 -12.04
N PRO A 27 -14.85 -19.68 -11.99
CA PRO A 27 -14.95 -20.40 -10.71
C PRO A 27 -13.67 -20.38 -9.87
N THR A 28 -12.52 -20.07 -10.48
CA THR A 28 -11.23 -19.99 -9.77
C THR A 28 -10.91 -18.59 -9.26
N LEU A 29 -11.73 -17.59 -9.62
CA LEU A 29 -11.50 -16.20 -9.28
C LEU A 29 -12.15 -15.84 -7.95
N PHE A 30 -11.47 -15.04 -7.16
CA PHE A 30 -11.99 -14.47 -5.92
C PHE A 30 -11.71 -12.97 -5.84
N VAL A 31 -12.49 -12.28 -5.04
CA VAL A 31 -12.39 -10.82 -4.86
C VAL A 31 -11.00 -10.41 -4.39
N ASN A 32 -10.49 -9.32 -4.94
CA ASN A 32 -9.14 -8.78 -4.75
C ASN A 32 -8.01 -9.59 -5.38
N GLN A 33 -8.31 -10.67 -6.09
CA GLN A 33 -7.32 -11.37 -6.90
C GLN A 33 -6.92 -10.50 -8.11
N PHE A 34 -5.63 -10.51 -8.43
CA PHE A 34 -5.14 -9.90 -9.66
C PHE A 34 -5.17 -10.89 -10.81
N ALA A 35 -5.57 -10.41 -11.98
CA ALA A 35 -5.51 -11.12 -13.23
C ALA A 35 -4.78 -10.27 -14.27
N TYR A 36 -3.98 -10.89 -15.10
CA TYR A 36 -3.27 -10.19 -16.16
C TYR A 36 -3.17 -11.03 -17.43
N LEU A 37 -3.13 -10.32 -18.54
CA LEU A 37 -2.87 -10.88 -19.87
C LEU A 37 -1.68 -10.14 -20.47
N GLU A 38 -0.66 -10.87 -20.82
CA GLU A 38 0.52 -10.39 -21.51
C GLU A 38 0.70 -11.21 -22.77
N ALA A 39 0.67 -10.57 -23.94
CA ALA A 39 0.89 -11.20 -25.23
C ALA A 39 1.87 -10.38 -26.06
N ALA A 40 2.71 -11.05 -26.82
CA ALA A 40 3.66 -10.39 -27.70
C ALA A 40 2.92 -9.51 -28.73
N GLY A 41 3.32 -8.23 -28.83
CA GLY A 41 2.75 -7.28 -29.78
C GLY A 41 1.40 -6.67 -29.38
N ALA A 42 0.88 -6.97 -28.19
CA ALA A 42 -0.33 -6.38 -27.63
C ALA A 42 -0.05 -5.63 -26.34
N ALA A 43 -0.87 -4.60 -26.07
CA ALA A 43 -0.80 -3.93 -24.77
C ALA A 43 -1.24 -4.90 -23.66
N PRO A 44 -0.50 -4.98 -22.55
CA PRO A 44 -0.87 -5.85 -21.45
C PRO A 44 -2.17 -5.37 -20.78
N LEU A 45 -2.96 -6.31 -20.31
CA LEU A 45 -4.12 -6.03 -19.46
C LEU A 45 -3.81 -6.46 -18.05
N TYR A 46 -3.90 -5.52 -17.10
CA TYR A 46 -3.81 -5.78 -15.67
C TYR A 46 -5.13 -5.40 -15.02
N ALA A 47 -5.70 -6.30 -14.25
CA ALA A 47 -7.00 -6.09 -13.63
C ALA A 47 -7.06 -6.72 -12.23
N LYS A 48 -8.02 -6.26 -11.44
CA LYS A 48 -8.37 -6.81 -10.14
C LYS A 48 -9.82 -7.30 -10.18
N VAL A 49 -10.07 -8.47 -9.59
CA VAL A 49 -11.42 -8.99 -9.42
C VAL A 49 -12.14 -8.19 -8.33
N THR A 50 -13.23 -7.54 -8.71
CA THR A 50 -14.05 -6.75 -7.77
C THR A 50 -15.31 -7.50 -7.31
N GLU A 51 -15.78 -8.46 -8.11
CA GLU A 51 -16.95 -9.28 -7.82
C GLU A 51 -16.77 -10.67 -8.41
N SER A 52 -17.19 -11.69 -7.70
CA SER A 52 -17.26 -13.06 -8.20
C SER A 52 -18.50 -13.77 -7.66
N THR A 53 -19.31 -14.31 -8.59
CA THR A 53 -20.52 -15.08 -8.25
C THR A 53 -20.33 -16.59 -8.47
N GLY A 54 -19.15 -17.00 -8.94
CA GLY A 54 -18.89 -18.38 -9.36
C GLY A 54 -19.35 -18.69 -10.80
N LYS A 55 -20.26 -17.90 -11.37
CA LYS A 55 -20.71 -17.98 -12.78
C LYS A 55 -20.18 -16.82 -13.60
N THR A 56 -20.12 -15.64 -13.01
CA THR A 56 -19.56 -14.43 -13.59
C THR A 56 -18.60 -13.77 -12.61
N ALA A 57 -17.68 -13.00 -13.13
CA ALA A 57 -16.81 -12.14 -12.36
C ALA A 57 -16.69 -10.76 -13.01
N VAL A 58 -16.42 -9.76 -12.21
CA VAL A 58 -16.11 -8.41 -12.69
C VAL A 58 -14.63 -8.15 -12.46
N LEU A 59 -13.95 -7.80 -13.54
CA LEU A 59 -12.56 -7.35 -13.54
C LEU A 59 -12.52 -5.84 -13.71
N ARG A 60 -11.77 -5.15 -12.88
CA ARG A 60 -11.51 -3.72 -13.00
C ARG A 60 -10.04 -3.51 -13.38
N THR A 61 -9.79 -2.75 -14.45
CA THR A 61 -8.42 -2.39 -14.83
C THR A 61 -7.72 -1.63 -13.71
N LEU A 62 -6.41 -1.81 -13.61
CA LEU A 62 -5.59 -1.17 -12.61
C LEU A 62 -5.17 0.23 -13.05
N LYS A 63 -5.01 1.12 -12.09
CA LYS A 63 -4.27 2.35 -12.29
C LYS A 63 -2.79 2.01 -12.42
N GLU A 64 -2.10 2.64 -13.37
CA GLU A 64 -0.68 2.43 -13.59
C GLU A 64 0.15 3.43 -12.78
N TYR A 65 0.77 2.93 -11.72
CA TYR A 65 1.72 3.70 -10.88
C TYR A 65 3.16 3.60 -11.37
N THR A 66 3.39 3.03 -12.56
CA THR A 66 4.71 2.97 -13.21
C THR A 66 5.13 4.29 -13.83
N HIS A 67 4.16 5.15 -14.14
CA HIS A 67 4.43 6.47 -14.72
C HIS A 67 4.60 7.55 -13.64
N ALA A 68 5.56 8.44 -13.85
CA ALA A 68 5.86 9.54 -12.94
C ALA A 68 4.65 10.45 -12.65
N LYS A 69 3.76 10.65 -13.62
CA LYS A 69 2.52 11.42 -13.46
C LYS A 69 1.54 10.82 -12.43
N ASN A 70 1.63 9.53 -12.19
CA ASN A 70 0.82 8.79 -11.21
C ASN A 70 1.64 8.43 -9.96
N SER A 71 2.80 9.05 -9.76
CA SER A 71 3.59 8.80 -8.57
C SER A 71 2.80 9.08 -7.29
N VAL A 72 3.02 8.26 -6.28
CA VAL A 72 2.44 8.39 -4.95
C VAL A 72 3.53 8.94 -4.04
N TRP A 73 3.44 10.20 -3.67
CA TRP A 73 4.51 10.87 -2.91
C TRP A 73 5.91 10.64 -3.52
N GLY A 74 6.00 10.73 -4.86
CA GLY A 74 7.21 10.50 -5.63
C GLY A 74 7.61 9.03 -5.82
N VAL A 75 6.88 8.10 -5.24
CA VAL A 75 7.10 6.66 -5.42
C VAL A 75 6.35 6.17 -6.64
N THR A 76 7.06 5.47 -7.52
CA THR A 76 6.50 4.79 -8.69
C THR A 76 6.72 3.27 -8.56
N ALA A 77 5.83 2.50 -9.15
CA ALA A 77 6.01 1.05 -9.27
C ALA A 77 7.09 0.75 -10.32
N ARG A 78 8.03 -0.10 -9.96
CA ARG A 78 9.12 -0.55 -10.86
C ARG A 78 8.83 -1.85 -11.59
N ASN A 79 7.80 -2.55 -11.12
CA ASN A 79 7.36 -3.82 -11.68
C ASN A 79 5.86 -4.01 -11.44
N ARG A 80 5.32 -5.08 -12.02
CA ARG A 80 3.90 -5.43 -11.94
C ARG A 80 3.44 -5.65 -10.48
N GLU A 81 4.22 -6.35 -9.70
CA GLU A 81 3.89 -6.69 -8.31
C GLU A 81 3.82 -5.45 -7.42
N GLN A 82 4.72 -4.50 -7.61
CA GLN A 82 4.65 -3.21 -6.92
C GLN A 82 3.42 -2.39 -7.35
N ASN A 83 3.06 -2.45 -8.64
CA ASN A 83 1.84 -1.82 -9.10
C ASN A 83 0.58 -2.45 -8.48
N PHE A 84 0.55 -3.76 -8.34
CA PHE A 84 -0.52 -4.47 -7.63
C PHE A 84 -0.59 -4.02 -6.16
N ALA A 85 0.55 -3.97 -5.48
CA ALA A 85 0.61 -3.51 -4.09
C ALA A 85 0.06 -2.10 -3.90
N LEU A 86 0.46 -1.15 -4.74
CA LEU A 86 -0.06 0.23 -4.68
C LEU A 86 -1.56 0.29 -4.96
N ASN A 87 -2.07 -0.48 -5.91
CA ASN A 87 -3.49 -0.55 -6.18
C ASN A 87 -4.30 -1.08 -4.99
N LEU A 88 -3.77 -2.04 -4.22
CA LEU A 88 -4.43 -2.51 -3.00
C LEU A 88 -4.32 -1.50 -1.85
N LEU A 89 -3.12 -0.98 -1.61
CA LEU A 89 -2.87 -0.03 -0.51
C LEU A 89 -3.69 1.25 -0.63
N LEU A 90 -3.98 1.69 -1.86
CA LEU A 90 -4.74 2.91 -2.15
C LEU A 90 -6.23 2.64 -2.38
N ASP A 91 -6.67 1.40 -2.38
CA ASP A 91 -8.08 1.04 -2.59
C ASP A 91 -8.88 1.28 -1.29
N PRO A 92 -9.86 2.18 -1.31
CA PRO A 92 -10.67 2.48 -0.13
C PRO A 92 -11.53 1.31 0.36
N GLU A 93 -11.76 0.33 -0.50
CA GLU A 93 -12.57 -0.86 -0.17
C GLU A 93 -11.72 -2.03 0.36
N CYS A 94 -10.39 -1.85 0.42
CA CYS A 94 -9.46 -2.86 0.89
C CYS A 94 -8.95 -2.48 2.29
N ASP A 95 -9.56 -3.02 3.33
CA ASP A 95 -9.28 -2.65 4.72
C ASP A 95 -8.01 -3.27 5.28
N PHE A 96 -7.56 -4.39 4.72
CA PHE A 96 -6.41 -5.13 5.22
C PHE A 96 -5.53 -5.63 4.07
N VAL A 97 -4.27 -5.24 4.08
CA VAL A 97 -3.29 -5.61 3.05
C VAL A 97 -2.04 -6.21 3.71
N THR A 98 -1.59 -7.33 3.20
CA THR A 98 -0.29 -7.92 3.58
C THR A 98 0.67 -7.86 2.41
N LEU A 99 1.89 -7.40 2.68
CA LEU A 99 2.98 -7.39 1.71
C LEU A 99 4.07 -8.36 2.15
N THR A 100 4.32 -9.38 1.36
CA THR A 100 5.38 -10.35 1.58
C THR A 100 6.44 -10.23 0.49
N GLY A 101 7.68 -10.54 0.83
CA GLY A 101 8.78 -10.48 -0.12
C GLY A 101 10.11 -10.30 0.59
N THR A 102 11.19 -10.50 -0.16
CA THR A 102 12.56 -10.31 0.34
C THR A 102 12.83 -8.87 0.80
N ALA A 103 13.87 -8.69 1.58
CA ALA A 103 14.32 -7.37 1.99
C ALA A 103 14.65 -6.47 0.77
N ALA A 104 14.57 -5.17 0.95
CA ALA A 104 14.88 -4.16 -0.07
C ALA A 104 14.00 -4.20 -1.34
N THR A 105 12.80 -4.77 -1.27
CA THR A 105 11.83 -4.77 -2.38
C THR A 105 10.88 -3.57 -2.38
N GLY A 106 11.07 -2.60 -1.48
CA GLY A 106 10.30 -1.36 -1.40
C GLY A 106 8.97 -1.46 -0.64
N LYS A 107 8.72 -2.54 0.09
CA LYS A 107 7.45 -2.74 0.83
C LYS A 107 7.14 -1.58 1.78
N THR A 108 8.06 -1.24 2.64
CA THR A 108 7.90 -0.18 3.65
C THR A 108 7.73 1.19 2.99
N LEU A 109 8.55 1.49 1.98
CA LEU A 109 8.48 2.76 1.24
C LEU A 109 7.13 2.94 0.55
N MET A 110 6.64 1.94 -0.17
CA MET A 110 5.34 1.99 -0.84
C MET A 110 4.19 2.13 0.16
N THR A 111 4.26 1.42 1.28
CA THR A 111 3.24 1.48 2.33
C THR A 111 3.18 2.87 2.96
N LEU A 112 4.32 3.47 3.27
CA LEU A 112 4.39 4.84 3.79
C LEU A 112 3.90 5.87 2.78
N ALA A 113 4.27 5.73 1.51
CA ALA A 113 3.79 6.61 0.45
C ALA A 113 2.26 6.55 0.30
N ALA A 114 1.70 5.36 0.29
CA ALA A 114 0.25 5.15 0.24
C ALA A 114 -0.46 5.69 1.48
N ALA A 115 0.12 5.51 2.65
CA ALA A 115 -0.42 6.05 3.90
C ALA A 115 -0.42 7.58 3.91
N LEU A 116 0.68 8.20 3.51
CA LEU A 116 0.80 9.66 3.44
C LEU A 116 -0.18 10.26 2.42
N SER A 117 -0.35 9.65 1.27
CA SER A 117 -1.35 10.07 0.28
C SER A 117 -2.76 10.10 0.88
N GLN A 118 -3.12 9.08 1.63
CA GLN A 118 -4.47 8.95 2.21
C GLN A 118 -4.69 9.79 3.46
N VAL A 119 -3.63 10.16 4.16
CA VAL A 119 -3.70 11.05 5.34
C VAL A 119 -3.58 12.52 4.94
N MET A 120 -2.61 12.86 4.08
CA MET A 120 -2.28 14.24 3.75
C MET A 120 -3.11 14.80 2.59
N ASP A 121 -3.32 14.00 1.54
CA ASP A 121 -4.00 14.44 0.33
C ASP A 121 -5.50 14.14 0.39
N ASP A 122 -5.87 12.89 0.59
CA ASP A 122 -7.28 12.45 0.59
C ASP A 122 -7.99 12.73 1.92
N ARG A 123 -7.25 12.91 2.99
CA ARG A 123 -7.76 13.08 4.36
C ARG A 123 -8.74 11.98 4.79
N ARG A 124 -8.52 10.77 4.30
CA ARG A 124 -9.33 9.61 4.64
C ARG A 124 -9.05 9.11 6.05
N TYR A 125 -7.80 9.22 6.48
CA TYR A 125 -7.35 8.89 7.83
C TYR A 125 -6.73 10.12 8.48
N THR A 126 -6.77 10.16 9.82
CA THR A 126 -6.29 11.31 10.59
C THR A 126 -4.81 11.25 10.89
N GLU A 127 -4.26 10.04 11.04
CA GLU A 127 -2.84 9.82 11.29
C GLU A 127 -2.42 8.40 10.91
N ILE A 128 -1.11 8.20 10.85
CA ILE A 128 -0.47 6.91 10.60
C ILE A 128 0.10 6.41 11.93
N ILE A 129 -0.25 5.17 12.29
CA ILE A 129 0.36 4.49 13.42
C ILE A 129 1.27 3.41 12.88
N VAL A 130 2.54 3.45 13.24
CA VAL A 130 3.54 2.47 12.81
C VAL A 130 4.01 1.69 14.03
N THR A 131 3.98 0.37 13.91
CA THR A 131 4.52 -0.53 14.90
C THR A 131 5.39 -1.58 14.24
N ARG A 132 6.33 -2.10 14.98
CA ARG A 132 7.13 -3.26 14.58
C ARG A 132 6.97 -4.35 15.60
N VAL A 133 6.82 -5.59 15.12
CA VAL A 133 6.90 -6.74 16.00
C VAL A 133 8.36 -6.93 16.37
N THR A 134 8.73 -6.48 17.57
CA THR A 134 10.03 -6.84 18.16
C THR A 134 9.88 -8.23 18.71
N VAL A 135 10.48 -9.22 18.03
CA VAL A 135 10.70 -10.53 18.66
C VAL A 135 11.80 -10.32 19.72
N PRO A 136 11.52 -10.51 21.01
CA PRO A 136 12.57 -10.44 22.00
C PRO A 136 13.54 -11.58 21.73
N VAL A 137 14.76 -11.26 21.31
CA VAL A 137 15.86 -12.21 21.32
C VAL A 137 16.23 -12.41 22.78
N GLY A 138 15.50 -13.31 23.43
CA GLY A 138 15.96 -13.96 24.65
C GLY A 138 15.66 -13.29 25.98
N GLU A 139 15.02 -12.14 26.13
CA GLU A 139 14.53 -11.65 27.43
C GLU A 139 13.64 -10.41 27.30
N ASP A 140 12.72 -10.26 28.23
CA ASP A 140 11.72 -9.20 28.34
C ASP A 140 12.28 -7.80 28.02
N ILE A 141 11.84 -7.21 26.88
CA ILE A 141 12.17 -5.83 26.50
C ILE A 141 11.77 -4.82 27.61
N GLY A 142 10.93 -5.24 28.57
CA GLY A 142 10.56 -4.44 29.74
C GLY A 142 11.71 -3.94 30.61
N TYR A 143 12.88 -4.54 30.51
CA TYR A 143 14.04 -4.22 31.35
C TYR A 143 15.13 -3.37 30.67
N LEU A 144 15.00 -3.02 29.39
CA LEU A 144 15.95 -2.12 28.76
C LEU A 144 15.70 -0.69 29.26
N PRO A 145 16.75 0.04 29.70
CA PRO A 145 16.62 1.45 30.06
C PRO A 145 16.23 2.27 28.80
N GLY A 146 15.29 3.19 28.96
CA GLY A 146 14.81 4.05 27.91
C GLY A 146 13.29 3.95 27.70
N ASN A 147 12.71 4.95 27.02
CA ASN A 147 11.31 4.93 26.64
C ASN A 147 11.08 3.98 25.45
N GLU A 148 9.83 3.73 25.10
CA GLU A 148 9.48 2.82 23.97
C GLU A 148 10.07 3.31 22.63
N GLU A 149 10.18 4.62 22.44
CA GLU A 149 10.76 5.22 21.25
C GLU A 149 12.26 4.94 21.14
N GLU A 150 12.99 5.04 22.26
CA GLU A 150 14.42 4.73 22.32
C GLU A 150 14.72 3.24 22.05
N LYS A 151 13.83 2.34 22.50
CA LYS A 151 13.95 0.90 22.24
C LYS A 151 13.76 0.54 20.76
N MET A 152 13.04 1.37 20.00
CA MET A 152 12.79 1.19 18.56
C MET A 152 13.79 1.97 17.68
N ASN A 153 14.74 2.66 18.25
CA ASN A 153 15.64 3.62 17.61
C ASN A 153 16.38 3.09 16.34
N PRO A 154 16.93 1.85 16.28
CA PRO A 154 17.57 1.36 15.06
C PRO A 154 16.64 1.25 13.86
N TRP A 155 15.37 0.94 14.10
CA TRP A 155 14.34 0.86 13.06
C TRP A 155 13.83 2.26 12.67
N MET A 156 13.79 3.20 13.61
CA MET A 156 13.41 4.59 13.35
C MET A 156 14.34 5.26 12.35
N GLY A 157 15.62 4.95 12.36
CA GLY A 157 16.57 5.44 11.36
C GLY A 157 16.17 5.02 9.95
N ALA A 158 15.82 3.77 9.73
CA ALA A 158 15.34 3.28 8.44
C ALA A 158 14.00 3.92 8.03
N LEU A 159 13.13 4.20 8.98
CA LEU A 159 11.88 4.92 8.74
C LEU A 159 12.15 6.37 8.34
N ASP A 160 13.04 7.05 9.04
CA ASP A 160 13.45 8.42 8.73
C ASP A 160 14.07 8.52 7.34
N ASP A 161 14.91 7.59 6.93
CA ASP A 161 15.49 7.52 5.59
C ASP A 161 14.40 7.41 4.52
N ASN A 162 13.39 6.59 4.74
CA ASN A 162 12.25 6.49 3.83
C ASN A 162 11.44 7.80 3.77
N LEU A 163 11.22 8.44 4.90
CA LEU A 163 10.52 9.73 4.97
C LEU A 163 11.31 10.85 4.28
N GLU A 164 12.63 10.84 4.38
CA GLU A 164 13.49 11.78 3.66
C GLU A 164 13.37 11.60 2.14
N VAL A 165 13.35 10.37 1.65
CA VAL A 165 13.12 10.07 0.24
C VAL A 165 11.77 10.60 -0.22
N LEU A 166 10.72 10.40 0.56
CA LEU A 166 9.37 10.84 0.25
C LEU A 166 9.23 12.37 0.26
N SER A 167 9.88 13.05 1.18
CA SER A 167 9.85 14.52 1.27
C SER A 167 10.64 15.22 0.17
N ARG A 168 11.67 14.58 -0.38
CA ARG A 168 12.46 15.13 -1.51
C ARG A 168 11.67 15.18 -2.81
N SER A 169 10.69 14.36 -2.98
CA SER A 169 9.93 14.23 -4.23
C SER A 169 8.84 15.29 -4.41
N ASP A 170 8.60 16.12 -3.41
CA ASP A 170 7.68 17.27 -3.51
C ASP A 170 8.39 18.42 -4.25
N GLY A 171 8.63 18.19 -5.56
CA GLY A 171 9.50 18.94 -6.44
C GLY A 171 9.02 20.36 -6.72
N GLY A 172 9.38 21.32 -5.89
CA GLY A 172 9.15 22.73 -6.15
C GLY A 172 9.17 23.63 -4.92
N ALA A 173 9.03 23.11 -3.73
CA ALA A 173 9.18 23.85 -2.51
C ALA A 173 10.68 24.08 -2.22
N GLY A 174 11.10 25.32 -2.02
CA GLY A 174 12.45 25.64 -1.55
C GLY A 174 12.73 24.97 -0.20
N GLU A 175 13.95 25.11 0.28
CA GLU A 175 14.43 24.47 1.51
C GLU A 175 13.50 24.66 2.73
N TRP A 176 12.86 25.82 2.84
CA TRP A 176 11.86 26.14 3.85
C TRP A 176 10.55 25.36 3.69
N GLY A 177 10.08 25.21 2.47
CA GLY A 177 8.87 24.42 2.18
C GLY A 177 9.06 22.95 2.47
N ARG A 178 10.26 22.40 2.20
CA ARG A 178 10.62 21.02 2.56
C ARG A 178 10.70 20.79 4.05
N ALA A 179 11.27 21.71 4.81
CA ALA A 179 11.33 21.61 6.27
C ALA A 179 9.93 21.66 6.89
N ALA A 180 9.05 22.56 6.43
CA ALA A 180 7.67 22.64 6.90
C ALA A 180 6.86 21.37 6.57
N THR A 181 7.03 20.82 5.37
CA THR A 181 6.40 19.55 4.95
C THR A 181 6.89 18.39 5.80
N ASN A 182 8.19 18.30 6.08
CA ASN A 182 8.77 17.29 6.96
C ASN A 182 8.18 17.33 8.37
N ASP A 183 8.07 18.50 8.96
CA ASP A 183 7.49 18.66 10.30
C ASP A 183 6.02 18.25 10.32
N LEU A 184 5.26 18.63 9.29
CA LEU A 184 3.86 18.24 9.16
C LEU A 184 3.70 16.73 8.99
N VAL A 185 4.50 16.11 8.12
CA VAL A 185 4.52 14.65 7.91
C VAL A 185 4.84 13.92 9.21
N ARG A 186 5.90 14.32 9.91
CA ARG A 186 6.28 13.72 11.20
C ARG A 186 5.20 13.89 12.27
N SER A 187 4.45 14.98 12.26
CA SER A 187 3.31 15.20 13.17
C SER A 187 2.17 14.22 12.96
N LYS A 188 2.04 13.64 11.76
CA LYS A 188 1.00 12.67 11.38
C LYS A 188 1.40 11.22 11.63
N ILE A 189 2.65 10.95 11.92
CA ILE A 189 3.18 9.59 12.14
C ILE A 189 3.43 9.39 13.62
N LYS A 190 2.78 8.35 14.18
CA LYS A 190 2.97 7.91 15.57
C LYS A 190 3.59 6.54 15.58
N ILE A 191 4.71 6.40 16.28
CA ILE A 191 5.39 5.11 16.47
C ILE A 191 4.98 4.57 17.83
N LYS A 192 4.40 3.36 17.83
CA LYS A 192 3.89 2.71 19.05
C LYS A 192 4.37 1.26 19.11
N SER A 193 4.60 0.76 20.33
CA SER A 193 4.86 -0.66 20.54
C SER A 193 3.60 -1.51 20.34
N MET A 194 3.77 -2.79 20.02
CA MET A 194 2.65 -3.73 19.92
C MET A 194 1.87 -3.85 21.25
N ALA A 195 2.55 -3.73 22.37
CA ALA A 195 1.91 -3.75 23.69
C ALA A 195 0.93 -2.59 23.88
N PHE A 196 1.25 -1.42 23.36
CA PHE A 196 0.38 -0.24 23.38
C PHE A 196 -0.94 -0.47 22.64
N MET A 197 -0.96 -1.35 21.66
CA MET A 197 -2.11 -1.58 20.79
C MET A 197 -3.12 -2.55 21.40
N ARG A 198 -2.77 -3.27 22.44
CA ARG A 198 -3.67 -4.23 23.11
C ARG A 198 -4.87 -3.52 23.74
N GLY A 199 -6.07 -4.05 23.45
CA GLY A 199 -7.31 -3.55 24.05
C GLY A 199 -7.71 -2.14 23.59
N ARG A 200 -7.11 -1.60 22.53
CA ARG A 200 -7.44 -0.30 21.96
C ARG A 200 -8.19 -0.44 20.65
N THR A 201 -9.09 0.48 20.41
CA THR A 201 -9.78 0.64 19.13
C THR A 201 -9.16 1.80 18.38
N PHE A 202 -8.78 1.59 17.13
CA PHE A 202 -8.22 2.62 16.26
C PHE A 202 -9.28 3.05 15.26
N LEU A 203 -9.74 4.30 15.38
CA LEU A 203 -10.71 4.88 14.47
C LEU A 203 -10.02 5.86 13.52
N ASN A 204 -10.29 5.72 12.23
CA ASN A 204 -9.76 6.59 11.18
C ASN A 204 -8.22 6.70 11.18
N LYS A 205 -7.55 5.59 11.49
CA LYS A 205 -6.08 5.49 11.49
C LYS A 205 -5.62 4.58 10.37
N PHE A 206 -4.49 4.93 9.76
CA PHE A 206 -3.76 4.02 8.88
C PHE A 206 -2.71 3.30 9.73
N LEU A 207 -2.90 2.01 9.93
CA LEU A 207 -2.03 1.20 10.78
C LEU A 207 -1.04 0.42 9.94
N ILE A 208 0.24 0.56 10.25
CA ILE A 208 1.33 -0.19 9.63
C ILE A 208 1.98 -1.09 10.67
N ILE A 209 2.01 -2.38 10.40
CA ILE A 209 2.73 -3.37 11.19
C ILE A 209 3.91 -3.86 10.34
N ASP A 210 5.10 -3.40 10.68
CA ASP A 210 6.32 -3.79 9.98
C ASP A 210 6.93 -5.03 10.65
N GLU A 211 7.56 -5.89 9.83
CA GLU A 211 8.14 -7.15 10.31
C GLU A 211 7.15 -8.00 11.13
N ALA A 212 5.95 -8.22 10.58
CA ALA A 212 4.85 -8.92 11.24
C ALA A 212 5.00 -10.47 11.28
N GLN A 213 6.23 -10.97 11.19
CA GLN A 213 6.54 -12.41 11.18
C GLN A 213 6.44 -13.03 12.55
#